data_61cda6974685037b4ccea2a46bd72aa4
#
_entry.id   61cda6974685037b4ccea2a46bd72aa4
#
_cell.length_a   1.000
_cell.length_b   1.000
_cell.length_c   1.000
_cell.angle_alpha   90.00
_cell.angle_beta   90.00
_cell.angle_gamma   90.00
#
_symmetry.space_group_name_H-M   'P 1'
#
loop_
_entity.id
_entity.type
_entity.pdbx_description
1 polymer ?
#
loop_
_entity_poly.entity_id
_entity_poly.type
_entity_poly.pdbx_seq_one_letter_code
_entity_poly.pdbx_strand_id
1 'polypeptide(L)'
;MMNFATESETKRPLTAGHILLLLLFSCAANAQSILLLGPQRGLIQSHLHVNPAFTPQEQFTLSIPPLLPPFPSPGFGFSVSSNAFALSDVIKPGANGQTLIDTKTWLDNVRPMNTLSAAVQADLLSAGFRLNDRHFFSLNISNRAEINWDYSGDMIELLLKGNGSEGILGEEISPYIHLQGVHYTDIGLGYSTALNDGRLKAGMRLRYLIGQEHVQTRKSEFNLFTDAADFAIKGDADIQIQTAGLHNGILQGDRELLSSAYLFGTGNRGGGIDAGVTYRINDKLELAAAVRDLGFIRWKNDVRTYSSKEPGASVEFQGIDLIDYSEEPITVEEVFDQLTDSLLARFELSEDSKSYTSMLNVKSTFSLAYSINEKQSACLLINNTHYDRRIHPDISISYSYAPKEWLKTSVAWSYIDRTAGNIGIFLAVQPGVFQWYVCSDNVLGIFFYDRYEGIPAPAYARHASLRAGFNLTLGKSSSAQ
;
A
#
# COMPACT_ATOMS: atom_id res chain seq x y z
N MET A 1 17.77 -49.76 25.61
CA MET A 1 16.46 -49.10 25.39
C MET A 1 16.63 -47.65 25.67
N MET A 2 16.84 -46.82 24.64
CA MET A 2 16.92 -45.37 24.73
C MET A 2 15.54 -44.81 24.33
N ASN A 3 14.85 -44.17 25.26
CA ASN A 3 13.61 -43.46 25.03
C ASN A 3 13.96 -42.09 24.37
N PHE A 4 13.60 -41.95 23.13
CA PHE A 4 13.50 -40.61 22.50
C PHE A 4 12.16 -39.99 22.91
N ALA A 5 12.20 -39.05 23.80
CA ALA A 5 11.09 -38.15 24.05
C ALA A 5 11.04 -37.15 22.87
N THR A 6 10.00 -37.24 22.06
CA THR A 6 9.65 -36.22 21.05
C THR A 6 9.10 -35.03 21.80
N GLU A 7 9.89 -33.96 21.93
CA GLU A 7 9.36 -32.62 22.26
C GLU A 7 8.45 -32.19 21.11
N SER A 8 7.16 -32.13 21.39
CA SER A 8 6.20 -31.44 20.52
C SER A 8 6.46 -29.95 20.67
N GLU A 9 7.08 -29.34 19.67
CA GLU A 9 7.05 -27.88 19.53
C GLU A 9 5.59 -27.42 19.48
N THR A 10 5.11 -26.88 20.57
CA THR A 10 3.84 -26.14 20.62
C THR A 10 4.04 -24.89 19.78
N LYS A 11 3.57 -24.90 18.54
CA LYS A 11 3.43 -23.69 17.70
C LYS A 11 2.57 -22.70 18.49
N ARG A 12 3.16 -21.61 18.96
CA ARG A 12 2.42 -20.52 19.58
C ARG A 12 1.49 -19.91 18.52
N PRO A 13 0.22 -19.66 18.80
CA PRO A 13 -0.66 -18.97 17.86
C PRO A 13 -0.08 -17.57 17.58
N LEU A 14 -0.07 -17.19 16.29
CA LEU A 14 0.28 -15.83 15.89
C LEU A 14 -0.73 -14.86 16.51
N THR A 15 -0.26 -13.90 17.29
CA THR A 15 -1.09 -12.87 17.91
C THR A 15 -1.47 -11.76 16.92
N ALA A 16 -2.45 -10.94 17.26
CA ALA A 16 -2.87 -9.80 16.45
C ALA A 16 -1.70 -8.88 16.07
N GLY A 17 -0.69 -8.74 16.95
CA GLY A 17 0.54 -7.99 16.70
C GLY A 17 1.41 -8.62 15.61
N HIS A 18 1.61 -9.94 15.63
CA HIS A 18 2.31 -10.66 14.56
C HIS A 18 1.63 -10.49 13.21
N ILE A 19 0.33 -10.31 13.20
CA ILE A 19 -0.49 -10.17 11.99
C ILE A 19 -0.40 -8.78 11.44
N LEU A 20 -0.52 -7.75 12.25
CA LEU A 20 -0.29 -6.40 11.77
C LEU A 20 1.18 -6.23 11.39
N LEU A 21 2.11 -6.87 12.10
CA LEU A 21 3.52 -6.96 11.71
C LEU A 21 3.68 -7.74 10.39
N LEU A 22 3.05 -8.89 10.24
CA LEU A 22 3.05 -9.64 8.98
C LEU A 22 2.28 -8.89 7.88
N LEU A 23 1.22 -8.15 8.18
CA LEU A 23 0.57 -7.24 7.24
C LEU A 23 1.45 -6.01 6.96
N LEU A 24 2.09 -5.41 7.94
CA LEU A 24 3.05 -4.32 7.74
C LEU A 24 4.36 -4.82 7.12
N PHE A 25 4.82 -6.03 7.43
CA PHE A 25 6.11 -6.57 6.97
C PHE A 25 5.99 -7.59 5.84
N SER A 26 4.95 -8.39 5.72
CA SER A 26 4.64 -9.09 4.45
C SER A 26 4.17 -8.08 3.39
N CYS A 27 3.60 -6.95 3.81
CA CYS A 27 3.40 -5.78 2.98
C CYS A 27 4.70 -5.00 2.74
N ALA A 28 5.67 -4.94 3.64
CA ALA A 28 6.94 -4.23 3.44
C ALA A 28 7.80 -4.80 2.29
N ALA A 29 7.46 -5.96 1.78
CA ALA A 29 8.19 -6.54 0.66
C ALA A 29 7.68 -6.10 -0.72
N ASN A 30 6.63 -5.24 -0.87
CA ASN A 30 5.98 -5.20 -2.17
C ASN A 30 5.06 -4.00 -2.45
N ALA A 31 5.46 -2.96 -3.14
CA ALA A 31 4.55 -1.90 -3.57
C ALA A 31 4.80 -1.16 -4.86
N GLN A 32 3.94 -0.20 -5.15
CA GLN A 32 3.84 0.43 -6.45
C GLN A 32 4.74 1.66 -6.56
N SER A 33 5.84 1.56 -7.28
CA SER A 33 6.52 2.72 -7.85
C SER A 33 5.73 3.20 -9.09
N ILE A 34 4.64 3.95 -8.87
CA ILE A 34 3.79 4.46 -9.94
C ILE A 34 4.36 5.72 -10.57
N LEU A 35 4.99 6.56 -9.76
CA LEU A 35 5.44 7.88 -10.19
C LEU A 35 6.46 7.81 -11.32
N LEU A 36 7.38 6.84 -11.25
CA LEU A 36 8.37 6.61 -12.30
C LEU A 36 7.88 5.76 -13.47
N LEU A 37 6.80 5.00 -13.30
CA LEU A 37 6.20 4.27 -14.42
C LEU A 37 5.49 5.21 -15.39
N GLY A 38 4.75 6.21 -14.89
CA GLY A 38 3.98 7.13 -15.73
C GLY A 38 4.77 7.77 -16.87
N PRO A 39 6.01 8.24 -16.65
CA PRO A 39 6.86 8.80 -17.69
C PRO A 39 7.30 7.81 -18.78
N GLN A 40 7.22 6.49 -18.54
CA GLN A 40 7.76 5.43 -19.39
C GLN A 40 6.80 4.98 -20.50
N ARG A 41 6.04 5.89 -21.05
CA ARG A 41 4.94 5.65 -22.01
C ARG A 41 5.35 4.73 -23.16
N GLY A 42 4.51 3.73 -23.42
CA GLY A 42 4.67 2.80 -24.54
C GLY A 42 5.81 1.79 -24.42
N LEU A 43 6.54 1.77 -23.29
CA LEU A 43 7.69 0.87 -23.16
C LEU A 43 7.36 -0.45 -22.46
N ILE A 44 6.57 -0.42 -21.40
CA ILE A 44 6.27 -1.63 -20.58
C ILE A 44 4.77 -1.78 -20.35
N GLN A 45 4.31 -3.03 -20.30
CA GLN A 45 2.88 -3.30 -20.11
C GLN A 45 2.37 -2.82 -18.72
N SER A 46 3.24 -2.76 -17.72
CA SER A 46 2.89 -2.24 -16.40
C SER A 46 2.39 -0.79 -16.38
N HIS A 47 2.56 -0.03 -17.47
CA HIS A 47 1.94 1.30 -17.63
C HIS A 47 0.42 1.28 -17.60
N LEU A 48 -0.21 0.19 -18.01
CA LEU A 48 -1.66 0.02 -17.96
C LEU A 48 -2.20 0.13 -16.53
N HIS A 49 -1.36 -0.14 -15.52
CA HIS A 49 -1.70 0.09 -14.11
C HIS A 49 -1.66 1.57 -13.72
N VAL A 50 -1.06 2.44 -14.51
CA VAL A 50 -1.02 3.89 -14.27
C VAL A 50 -2.13 4.60 -15.04
N ASN A 51 -2.30 4.24 -16.32
CA ASN A 51 -3.33 4.78 -17.20
C ASN A 51 -3.68 3.74 -18.27
N PRO A 52 -4.93 3.29 -18.38
CA PRO A 52 -5.34 2.31 -19.38
C PRO A 52 -5.14 2.77 -20.84
N ALA A 53 -4.95 4.07 -21.10
CA ALA A 53 -4.64 4.60 -22.41
C ALA A 53 -3.14 4.50 -22.80
N PHE A 54 -2.27 4.14 -21.86
CA PHE A 54 -0.83 3.92 -22.12
C PHE A 54 -0.62 2.53 -22.72
N THR A 55 -0.67 2.40 -24.02
CA THR A 55 -0.52 1.11 -24.70
C THR A 55 0.94 0.87 -25.10
N PRO A 56 1.50 -0.34 -24.90
CA PRO A 56 2.79 -0.73 -25.45
C PRO A 56 2.84 -0.53 -26.98
N GLN A 57 4.05 -0.35 -27.52
CA GLN A 57 4.23 -0.19 -28.99
C GLN A 57 4.23 -1.53 -29.72
N GLU A 58 4.48 -2.60 -29.01
CA GLU A 58 4.56 -3.96 -29.54
C GLU A 58 3.18 -4.50 -29.91
N GLN A 59 3.16 -5.44 -30.89
CA GLN A 59 1.94 -6.10 -31.29
C GLN A 59 1.42 -7.06 -30.22
N PHE A 60 2.33 -7.77 -29.57
CA PHE A 60 1.99 -8.70 -28.50
C PHE A 60 2.95 -8.53 -27.33
N THR A 61 2.41 -8.49 -26.12
CA THR A 61 3.17 -8.48 -24.88
C THR A 61 2.66 -9.56 -23.95
N LEU A 62 3.56 -10.26 -23.28
CA LEU A 62 3.22 -11.28 -22.30
C LEU A 62 4.16 -11.20 -21.11
N SER A 63 3.61 -11.16 -19.91
CA SER A 63 4.33 -11.23 -18.67
C SER A 63 3.81 -12.43 -17.89
N ILE A 64 4.67 -13.41 -17.69
CA ILE A 64 4.41 -14.62 -16.92
C ILE A 64 5.47 -14.72 -15.82
N PRO A 65 5.24 -15.42 -14.71
CA PRO A 65 6.26 -15.65 -13.71
C PRO A 65 7.52 -16.23 -14.35
N PRO A 66 8.70 -15.64 -14.12
CA PRO A 66 9.94 -16.24 -14.61
C PRO A 66 10.12 -17.59 -13.95
N LEU A 67 10.48 -18.60 -14.72
CA LEU A 67 10.81 -19.93 -14.24
C LEU A 67 12.11 -19.98 -13.41
N LEU A 68 12.79 -18.82 -13.28
CA LEU A 68 14.09 -18.71 -12.61
C LEU A 68 14.05 -17.62 -11.52
N PRO A 69 14.57 -17.92 -10.30
CA PRO A 69 14.79 -16.92 -9.26
C PRO A 69 15.67 -15.75 -9.78
N PRO A 70 15.58 -14.51 -9.22
CA PRO A 70 14.98 -14.17 -7.92
C PRO A 70 13.55 -13.59 -7.99
N PHE A 71 12.93 -13.48 -9.17
CA PHE A 71 11.63 -12.82 -9.31
C PHE A 71 10.47 -13.82 -9.28
N PRO A 72 9.65 -13.84 -8.20
CA PRO A 72 8.54 -14.78 -8.08
C PRO A 72 7.32 -14.41 -8.95
N SER A 73 7.32 -13.27 -9.61
CA SER A 73 6.18 -12.72 -10.36
C SER A 73 6.66 -11.93 -11.58
N PRO A 74 5.86 -11.84 -12.68
CA PRO A 74 6.22 -11.09 -13.90
C PRO A 74 6.34 -9.59 -13.67
N GLY A 75 5.68 -9.07 -12.67
CA GLY A 75 5.80 -7.70 -12.18
C GLY A 75 5.56 -7.69 -10.69
N PHE A 76 6.51 -7.18 -9.96
CA PHE A 76 6.52 -7.16 -8.52
C PHE A 76 6.89 -5.78 -8.03
N GLY A 77 6.11 -5.23 -7.10
CA GLY A 77 6.39 -3.90 -6.60
C GLY A 77 6.00 -3.66 -5.16
N PHE A 78 6.77 -2.85 -4.44
CA PHE A 78 6.55 -2.44 -3.05
C PHE A 78 6.71 -0.95 -2.77
N SER A 79 5.93 -0.34 -1.83
CA SER A 79 6.26 0.90 -1.12
C SER A 79 5.90 0.83 0.35
N VAL A 80 6.67 1.52 1.11
CA VAL A 80 6.35 1.87 2.49
C VAL A 80 6.69 3.34 2.67
N SER A 81 5.84 4.05 3.38
CA SER A 81 6.00 5.48 3.58
C SER A 81 5.50 5.91 4.95
N SER A 82 6.22 6.82 5.59
CA SER A 82 5.81 7.50 6.81
C SER A 82 6.13 8.99 6.69
N ASN A 83 5.19 9.84 7.09
CA ASN A 83 5.47 11.26 7.13
C ASN A 83 6.20 11.70 8.41
N ALA A 84 6.24 10.88 9.44
CA ALA A 84 6.82 11.21 10.75
C ALA A 84 8.31 10.83 10.87
N PHE A 85 8.65 9.57 10.62
CA PHE A 85 9.98 9.01 10.88
C PHE A 85 10.39 8.04 9.78
N ALA A 86 11.69 7.72 9.69
CA ALA A 86 12.12 6.54 8.96
C ALA A 86 11.86 5.29 9.82
N LEU A 87 11.43 4.18 9.22
CA LEU A 87 11.07 2.97 9.98
C LEU A 87 12.20 2.48 10.87
N SER A 88 13.45 2.56 10.42
CA SER A 88 14.64 2.20 11.20
C SER A 88 14.90 3.10 12.41
N ASP A 89 14.30 4.29 12.46
CA ASP A 89 14.45 5.16 13.63
C ASP A 89 13.65 4.64 14.81
N VAL A 90 12.51 4.02 14.53
CA VAL A 90 11.55 3.55 15.55
C VAL A 90 11.61 2.03 15.72
N ILE A 91 11.80 1.28 14.64
CA ILE A 91 11.87 -0.19 14.71
C ILE A 91 13.31 -0.62 14.92
N LYS A 92 13.57 -1.40 15.97
CA LYS A 92 14.91 -1.88 16.35
C LYS A 92 14.96 -3.41 16.44
N PRO A 93 16.10 -4.03 16.09
CA PRO A 93 16.27 -5.46 16.29
C PRO A 93 16.52 -5.75 17.77
N GLY A 94 15.75 -6.67 18.35
CA GLY A 94 15.93 -7.18 19.70
C GLY A 94 16.92 -8.34 19.79
N ALA A 95 17.29 -8.73 21.02
CA ALA A 95 18.34 -9.70 21.30
C ALA A 95 18.05 -11.14 20.81
N ASN A 96 16.82 -11.53 20.56
CA ASN A 96 16.43 -12.89 20.15
C ASN A 96 15.75 -12.90 18.77
N GLY A 97 16.05 -11.92 17.89
CA GLY A 97 15.36 -11.75 16.62
C GLY A 97 13.98 -11.12 16.75
N GLN A 98 13.61 -10.65 17.93
CA GLN A 98 12.37 -9.90 18.16
C GLN A 98 12.46 -8.52 17.52
N THR A 99 11.32 -7.98 17.12
CA THR A 99 11.21 -6.61 16.64
C THR A 99 10.74 -5.72 17.78
N LEU A 100 11.56 -4.74 18.13
CA LEU A 100 11.30 -3.77 19.20
C LEU A 100 10.90 -2.43 18.61
N ILE A 101 10.04 -1.70 19.33
CA ILE A 101 9.66 -0.32 19.04
C ILE A 101 10.37 0.62 20.03
N ASP A 102 11.15 1.54 19.50
CA ASP A 102 11.72 2.66 20.25
C ASP A 102 10.62 3.72 20.43
N THR A 103 9.88 3.58 21.53
CA THR A 103 8.73 4.44 21.87
C THR A 103 9.13 5.89 22.08
N LYS A 104 10.34 6.13 22.63
CA LYS A 104 10.87 7.48 22.81
C LYS A 104 11.11 8.15 21.47
N THR A 105 11.85 7.49 20.56
CA THR A 105 12.10 8.02 19.22
C THR A 105 10.80 8.21 18.44
N TRP A 106 9.80 7.34 18.64
CA TRP A 106 8.49 7.54 18.04
C TRP A 106 7.82 8.83 18.53
N LEU A 107 7.71 9.02 19.86
CA LEU A 107 7.13 10.22 20.46
C LEU A 107 7.84 11.51 20.08
N ASP A 108 9.18 11.50 20.02
CA ASP A 108 9.99 12.68 19.65
C ASP A 108 9.77 13.10 18.19
N ASN A 109 9.30 12.20 17.32
CA ASN A 109 9.09 12.45 15.89
C ASN A 109 7.61 12.54 15.49
N VAL A 110 6.68 12.23 16.38
CA VAL A 110 5.24 12.29 16.09
C VAL A 110 4.82 13.71 15.76
N ARG A 111 3.89 13.83 14.80
CA ARG A 111 3.29 15.09 14.36
C ARG A 111 1.85 15.16 14.84
N PRO A 112 1.19 16.34 14.78
CA PRO A 112 -0.24 16.42 15.07
C PRO A 112 -1.09 15.45 14.23
N MET A 113 -0.70 15.21 12.97
CA MET A 113 -1.30 14.19 12.10
C MET A 113 -0.20 13.39 11.39
N ASN A 114 -0.22 12.09 11.58
CA ASN A 114 0.74 11.15 11.04
C ASN A 114 0.06 10.21 10.04
N THR A 115 0.84 9.74 9.08
CA THR A 115 0.43 8.76 8.08
C THR A 115 1.52 7.71 7.96
N LEU A 116 1.13 6.44 8.03
CA LEU A 116 1.94 5.29 7.64
C LEU A 116 1.18 4.56 6.55
N SER A 117 1.81 4.37 5.40
CA SER A 117 1.23 3.64 4.28
C SER A 117 2.14 2.52 3.80
N ALA A 118 1.54 1.42 3.40
CA ALA A 118 2.26 0.34 2.72
C ALA A 118 1.34 -0.27 1.66
N ALA A 119 1.92 -0.72 0.55
CA ALA A 119 1.14 -1.36 -0.50
C ALA A 119 1.97 -2.41 -1.26
N VAL A 120 1.28 -3.46 -1.75
CA VAL A 120 1.80 -4.66 -2.43
C VAL A 120 1.12 -4.83 -3.76
N GLN A 121 1.89 -5.14 -4.81
CA GLN A 121 1.33 -5.71 -6.03
C GLN A 121 2.25 -6.79 -6.62
N ALA A 122 1.71 -7.99 -6.79
CA ALA A 122 2.32 -9.06 -7.56
C ALA A 122 1.47 -9.30 -8.82
N ASP A 123 2.03 -9.09 -10.00
CA ASP A 123 1.38 -9.44 -11.26
C ASP A 123 1.56 -10.95 -11.48
N LEU A 124 0.48 -11.70 -11.56
CA LEU A 124 0.50 -13.16 -11.77
C LEU A 124 0.50 -13.49 -13.26
N LEU A 125 -0.19 -12.68 -14.05
CA LEU A 125 -0.25 -12.78 -15.50
C LEU A 125 -0.56 -11.39 -16.07
N SER A 126 0.12 -11.02 -17.13
CA SER A 126 -0.25 -9.84 -17.91
C SER A 126 -0.04 -10.12 -19.38
N ALA A 127 -1.08 -9.94 -20.19
CA ALA A 127 -1.04 -10.14 -21.63
C ALA A 127 -1.63 -8.93 -22.35
N GLY A 128 -1.06 -8.55 -23.48
CA GLY A 128 -1.55 -7.47 -24.31
C GLY A 128 -1.46 -7.83 -25.79
N PHE A 129 -2.48 -7.46 -26.55
CA PHE A 129 -2.57 -7.73 -27.96
C PHE A 129 -3.06 -6.49 -28.71
N ARG A 130 -2.29 -6.06 -29.70
CA ARG A 130 -2.64 -4.99 -30.64
C ARG A 130 -3.25 -5.59 -31.90
N LEU A 131 -4.56 -5.37 -32.07
CA LEU A 131 -5.27 -5.86 -33.27
C LEU A 131 -4.84 -5.09 -34.52
N ASN A 132 -4.67 -3.79 -34.41
CA ASN A 132 -4.17 -2.86 -35.42
C ASN A 132 -3.65 -1.58 -34.72
N ASP A 133 -3.25 -0.57 -35.49
CA ASP A 133 -2.70 0.67 -34.92
C ASP A 133 -3.67 1.44 -34.01
N ARG A 134 -4.97 1.13 -34.06
CA ARG A 134 -5.99 1.82 -33.27
C ARG A 134 -6.42 1.03 -32.03
N HIS A 135 -6.46 -0.30 -32.09
CA HIS A 135 -7.13 -1.12 -31.07
C HIS A 135 -6.14 -2.00 -30.32
N PHE A 136 -6.15 -1.89 -29.01
CA PHE A 136 -5.34 -2.70 -28.10
C PHE A 136 -6.20 -3.33 -27.00
N PHE A 137 -5.98 -4.60 -26.74
CA PHE A 137 -6.64 -5.38 -25.70
C PHE A 137 -5.64 -5.85 -24.67
N SER A 138 -6.04 -5.93 -23.40
CA SER A 138 -5.19 -6.46 -22.33
C SER A 138 -5.96 -7.33 -21.35
N LEU A 139 -5.26 -8.30 -20.77
CA LEU A 139 -5.68 -9.13 -19.65
C LEU A 139 -4.61 -9.00 -18.58
N ASN A 140 -5.03 -8.73 -17.34
CA ASN A 140 -4.16 -8.66 -16.18
C ASN A 140 -4.75 -9.49 -15.03
N ILE A 141 -3.93 -10.29 -14.38
CA ILE A 141 -4.24 -10.93 -13.10
C ILE A 141 -3.16 -10.50 -12.14
N SER A 142 -3.53 -9.84 -11.06
CA SER A 142 -2.60 -9.38 -10.04
C SER A 142 -3.20 -9.57 -8.64
N ASN A 143 -2.33 -9.82 -7.69
CA ASN A 143 -2.67 -9.82 -6.28
C ASN A 143 -2.17 -8.51 -5.68
N ARG A 144 -3.03 -7.83 -4.90
CA ARG A 144 -2.78 -6.49 -4.35
C ARG A 144 -3.17 -6.41 -2.90
N ALA A 145 -2.32 -5.82 -2.09
CA ALA A 145 -2.64 -5.40 -0.74
C ALA A 145 -2.23 -3.94 -0.53
N GLU A 146 -3.05 -3.21 0.18
CA GLU A 146 -2.79 -1.81 0.57
C GLU A 146 -3.22 -1.64 2.02
N ILE A 147 -2.42 -0.91 2.81
CA ILE A 147 -2.75 -0.46 4.15
C ILE A 147 -2.38 1.00 4.30
N ASN A 148 -3.29 1.77 4.90
CA ASN A 148 -3.09 3.17 5.25
C ASN A 148 -3.52 3.34 6.71
N TRP A 149 -2.66 3.93 7.50
CA TRP A 149 -2.91 4.23 8.89
C TRP A 149 -2.64 5.71 9.15
N ASP A 150 -3.72 6.47 9.36
CA ASP A 150 -3.64 7.86 9.80
C ASP A 150 -3.93 7.93 11.30
N TYR A 151 -3.12 8.67 12.04
CA TYR A 151 -3.28 8.81 13.49
C TYR A 151 -2.80 10.19 13.98
N SER A 152 -3.41 10.68 15.07
CA SER A 152 -2.98 11.92 15.71
C SER A 152 -1.81 11.72 16.67
N GLY A 153 -1.09 12.79 16.97
CA GLY A 153 -0.06 12.80 18.00
C GLY A 153 -0.60 12.44 19.36
N ASP A 154 -1.76 13.01 19.73
CA ASP A 154 -2.44 12.76 21.01
C ASP A 154 -2.79 11.29 21.19
N MET A 155 -3.16 10.57 20.12
CA MET A 155 -3.42 9.12 20.18
C MET A 155 -2.16 8.35 20.60
N ILE A 156 -1.01 8.68 20.00
CA ILE A 156 0.25 8.00 20.34
C ILE A 156 0.73 8.39 21.74
N GLU A 157 0.58 9.66 22.12
CA GLU A 157 0.92 10.12 23.45
C GLU A 157 0.06 9.43 24.53
N LEU A 158 -1.25 9.36 24.31
CA LEU A 158 -2.19 8.64 25.18
C LEU A 158 -1.82 7.15 25.31
N LEU A 159 -1.45 6.51 24.19
CA LEU A 159 -1.10 5.09 24.18
C LEU A 159 0.23 4.78 24.86
N LEU A 160 1.25 5.61 24.66
CA LEU A 160 2.60 5.33 25.13
C LEU A 160 2.90 5.94 26.50
N LYS A 161 2.32 7.08 26.85
CA LYS A 161 2.53 7.76 28.14
C LYS A 161 1.34 7.70 29.09
N GLY A 162 0.19 7.23 28.60
CA GLY A 162 -1.06 7.27 29.37
C GLY A 162 -1.66 8.67 29.47
N ASN A 163 -2.74 8.75 30.23
CA ASN A 163 -3.52 9.98 30.39
C ASN A 163 -2.93 10.99 31.40
N GLY A 164 -1.86 10.61 32.11
CA GLY A 164 -1.15 11.48 33.04
C GLY A 164 -0.05 12.35 32.40
N SER A 165 0.14 12.29 31.08
CA SER A 165 1.17 13.08 30.40
C SER A 165 0.84 14.58 30.40
N GLU A 166 1.88 15.44 30.32
CA GLU A 166 1.73 16.90 30.33
C GLU A 166 0.84 17.43 29.19
N GLY A 167 0.81 16.74 28.03
CA GLY A 167 -0.01 17.12 26.87
C GLY A 167 -1.47 16.68 26.95
N ILE A 168 -1.85 15.87 27.95
CA ILE A 168 -3.19 15.26 28.07
C ILE A 168 -3.85 15.65 29.37
N LEU A 169 -3.09 15.74 30.45
CA LEU A 169 -3.60 15.98 31.81
C LEU A 169 -4.23 17.39 31.91
N GLY A 170 -5.52 17.44 32.19
CA GLY A 170 -6.27 18.69 32.30
C GLY A 170 -6.67 19.32 30.96
N GLU A 171 -6.40 18.65 29.85
CA GLU A 171 -6.73 19.13 28.50
C GLU A 171 -7.82 18.28 27.85
N GLU A 172 -8.63 18.91 26.99
CA GLU A 172 -9.60 18.23 26.15
C GLU A 172 -8.88 17.77 24.85
N ILE A 173 -8.83 16.47 24.60
CA ILE A 173 -8.18 15.90 23.42
C ILE A 173 -9.21 15.18 22.55
N SER A 174 -8.95 15.13 21.24
CA SER A 174 -9.74 14.37 20.27
C SER A 174 -8.81 13.42 19.50
N PRO A 175 -8.37 12.33 20.13
CA PRO A 175 -7.49 11.37 19.50
C PRO A 175 -8.11 10.82 18.21
N TYR A 176 -7.29 10.66 17.19
CA TYR A 176 -7.74 10.18 15.90
C TYR A 176 -6.96 8.95 15.46
N ILE A 177 -7.68 7.93 15.00
CA ILE A 177 -7.10 6.75 14.40
C ILE A 177 -7.97 6.28 13.23
N HIS A 178 -7.39 6.20 12.06
CA HIS A 178 -8.04 5.66 10.87
C HIS A 178 -7.13 4.62 10.21
N LEU A 179 -7.55 3.36 10.31
CA LEU A 179 -6.87 2.24 9.67
C LEU A 179 -7.74 1.74 8.52
N GLN A 180 -7.14 1.62 7.35
CA GLN A 180 -7.76 1.01 6.18
C GLN A 180 -6.78 0.06 5.51
N GLY A 181 -7.11 -1.23 5.51
CA GLY A 181 -6.35 -2.27 4.84
C GLY A 181 -7.24 -3.10 3.94
N VAL A 182 -6.76 -3.44 2.75
CA VAL A 182 -7.45 -4.32 1.82
C VAL A 182 -6.47 -5.20 1.07
N HIS A 183 -6.77 -6.49 0.99
CA HIS A 183 -6.04 -7.47 0.20
C HIS A 183 -7.02 -8.18 -0.76
N TYR A 184 -6.68 -8.21 -2.05
CA TYR A 184 -7.55 -8.77 -3.08
C TYR A 184 -6.78 -9.22 -4.31
N THR A 185 -7.34 -10.21 -5.03
CA THR A 185 -6.95 -10.58 -6.38
C THR A 185 -7.78 -9.80 -7.38
N ASP A 186 -7.12 -9.20 -8.36
CA ASP A 186 -7.67 -8.36 -9.44
C ASP A 186 -7.53 -9.10 -10.79
N ILE A 187 -8.66 -9.35 -11.46
CA ILE A 187 -8.70 -9.87 -12.83
C ILE A 187 -9.28 -8.76 -13.71
N GLY A 188 -8.42 -8.14 -14.53
CA GLY A 188 -8.75 -6.97 -15.32
C GLY A 188 -8.73 -7.24 -16.83
N LEU A 189 -9.80 -6.87 -17.53
CA LEU A 189 -9.88 -6.86 -18.98
C LEU A 189 -9.85 -5.41 -19.48
N GLY A 190 -8.85 -5.06 -20.28
CA GLY A 190 -8.62 -3.72 -20.80
C GLY A 190 -8.87 -3.61 -22.29
N TYR A 191 -9.37 -2.46 -22.69
CA TYR A 191 -9.48 -2.04 -24.08
C TYR A 191 -9.01 -0.59 -24.20
N SER A 192 -8.22 -0.33 -25.24
CA SER A 192 -7.75 1.02 -25.55
C SER A 192 -7.85 1.28 -27.03
N THR A 193 -8.15 2.53 -27.38
CA THR A 193 -8.27 2.95 -28.79
C THR A 193 -7.57 4.26 -29.05
N ALA A 194 -6.98 4.38 -30.24
CA ALA A 194 -6.42 5.62 -30.75
C ALA A 194 -7.41 6.29 -31.73
N LEU A 195 -7.67 7.57 -31.49
CA LEU A 195 -8.58 8.43 -32.23
C LEU A 195 -7.80 9.64 -32.81
N ASN A 196 -8.40 10.35 -33.75
CA ASN A 196 -7.80 11.56 -34.36
C ASN A 196 -6.35 11.33 -34.79
N ASP A 197 -6.13 10.31 -35.62
CA ASP A 197 -4.80 9.92 -36.13
C ASP A 197 -3.75 9.73 -35.02
N GLY A 198 -4.19 9.15 -33.89
CA GLY A 198 -3.35 8.87 -32.74
C GLY A 198 -3.08 10.06 -31.81
N ARG A 199 -3.66 11.23 -32.05
CA ARG A 199 -3.53 12.38 -31.16
C ARG A 199 -4.29 12.18 -29.84
N LEU A 200 -5.43 11.52 -29.87
CA LEU A 200 -6.21 11.16 -28.70
C LEU A 200 -6.20 9.64 -28.52
N LYS A 201 -5.84 9.16 -27.34
CA LYS A 201 -6.04 7.76 -26.97
C LYS A 201 -6.95 7.70 -25.76
N ALA A 202 -7.85 6.75 -25.76
CA ALA A 202 -8.74 6.46 -24.62
C ALA A 202 -8.61 4.98 -24.25
N GLY A 203 -8.64 4.69 -22.97
CA GLY A 203 -8.56 3.33 -22.46
C GLY A 203 -9.50 3.13 -21.27
N MET A 204 -10.00 1.91 -21.15
CA MET A 204 -10.84 1.47 -20.05
C MET A 204 -10.44 0.05 -19.64
N ARG A 205 -10.55 -0.27 -18.35
CA ARG A 205 -10.34 -1.60 -17.82
C ARG A 205 -11.49 -1.96 -16.89
N LEU A 206 -12.16 -3.08 -17.17
CA LEU A 206 -13.14 -3.70 -16.30
C LEU A 206 -12.44 -4.70 -15.39
N ARG A 207 -12.79 -4.70 -14.12
CA ARG A 207 -12.09 -5.49 -13.10
C ARG A 207 -13.07 -6.34 -12.32
N TYR A 208 -12.74 -7.60 -12.15
CA TYR A 208 -13.37 -8.52 -11.22
C TYR A 208 -12.47 -8.70 -10.00
N LEU A 209 -12.99 -8.47 -8.81
CA LEU A 209 -12.23 -8.41 -7.57
C LEU A 209 -12.61 -9.58 -6.66
N ILE A 210 -11.60 -10.24 -6.08
CA ILE A 210 -11.75 -11.34 -5.14
C ILE A 210 -11.04 -10.92 -3.86
N GLY A 211 -11.83 -10.54 -2.83
CA GLY A 211 -11.27 -10.06 -1.56
C GLY A 211 -10.75 -11.20 -0.69
N GLN A 212 -9.54 -11.07 -0.17
CA GLN A 212 -8.95 -11.97 0.81
C GLN A 212 -9.16 -11.41 2.22
N GLU A 213 -8.53 -10.28 2.55
CA GLU A 213 -8.61 -9.63 3.86
C GLU A 213 -9.04 -8.17 3.74
N HIS A 214 -9.65 -7.70 4.81
CA HIS A 214 -10.04 -6.30 4.94
C HIS A 214 -10.07 -5.87 6.41
N VAL A 215 -9.64 -4.64 6.64
CA VAL A 215 -9.84 -3.91 7.90
C VAL A 215 -10.13 -2.46 7.58
N GLN A 216 -11.12 -1.88 8.25
CA GLN A 216 -11.44 -0.47 8.10
C GLN A 216 -12.02 0.11 9.40
N THR A 217 -11.44 1.22 9.85
CA THR A 217 -12.07 2.09 10.84
C THR A 217 -13.12 2.94 10.13
N ARG A 218 -14.39 2.68 10.39
CA ARG A 218 -15.53 3.43 9.84
C ARG A 218 -15.82 4.70 10.61
N LYS A 219 -15.63 4.60 11.92
CA LYS A 219 -15.77 5.69 12.88
C LYS A 219 -14.65 5.61 13.89
N SER A 220 -14.12 6.75 14.23
CA SER A 220 -13.08 6.95 15.24
C SER A 220 -13.22 8.36 15.78
N GLU A 221 -14.33 8.59 16.46
CA GLU A 221 -14.63 9.89 17.08
C GLU A 221 -14.42 9.73 18.59
N PHE A 222 -13.51 10.50 19.14
CA PHE A 222 -13.18 10.52 20.55
C PHE A 222 -13.16 11.97 21.03
N ASN A 223 -13.78 12.22 22.18
CA ASN A 223 -13.61 13.45 22.95
C ASN A 223 -13.28 13.04 24.37
N LEU A 224 -12.05 13.24 24.78
CA LEU A 224 -11.53 12.76 26.05
C LEU A 224 -10.99 13.94 26.87
N PHE A 225 -11.26 13.95 28.17
CA PHE A 225 -10.72 14.88 29.14
C PHE A 225 -10.17 14.07 30.34
N THR A 226 -8.94 14.33 30.73
CA THR A 226 -8.36 13.74 31.95
C THR A 226 -8.37 14.74 33.07
N ASP A 227 -9.05 14.41 34.17
CA ASP A 227 -9.11 15.25 35.34
C ASP A 227 -7.75 15.29 36.05
N ALA A 228 -7.22 16.49 36.30
CA ALA A 228 -5.92 16.66 36.91
C ALA A 228 -5.89 16.31 38.44
N ALA A 229 -7.04 16.16 39.07
CA ALA A 229 -7.12 15.89 40.51
C ALA A 229 -7.09 14.39 40.84
N ASP A 230 -7.75 13.56 40.02
CA ASP A 230 -7.91 12.13 40.26
C ASP A 230 -7.52 11.23 39.09
N PHE A 231 -7.01 11.82 38.02
CA PHE A 231 -6.62 11.14 36.77
C PHE A 231 -7.77 10.39 36.07
N ALA A 232 -9.01 10.66 36.47
CA ALA A 232 -10.16 10.05 35.84
C ALA A 232 -10.30 10.56 34.37
N ILE A 233 -10.51 9.65 33.45
CA ILE A 233 -10.84 10.00 32.06
C ILE A 233 -12.35 10.10 31.95
N LYS A 234 -12.82 11.25 31.46
CA LYS A 234 -14.22 11.52 31.12
C LYS A 234 -14.30 11.82 29.64
N GLY A 235 -15.29 11.28 28.97
CA GLY A 235 -15.46 11.58 27.55
C GLY A 235 -16.50 10.71 26.87
N ASP A 236 -16.55 10.84 25.58
CA ASP A 236 -17.39 10.05 24.69
C ASP A 236 -16.59 9.47 23.54
N ALA A 237 -17.05 8.33 23.03
CA ALA A 237 -16.45 7.71 21.86
C ALA A 237 -17.51 7.09 20.95
N ASP A 238 -17.37 7.27 19.65
CA ASP A 238 -18.13 6.54 18.62
C ASP A 238 -17.13 5.80 17.72
N ILE A 239 -16.97 4.50 18.01
CA ILE A 239 -16.00 3.62 17.34
C ILE A 239 -16.77 2.62 16.50
N GLN A 240 -16.33 2.44 15.24
CA GLN A 240 -16.79 1.33 14.41
C GLN A 240 -15.62 0.80 13.57
N ILE A 241 -15.28 -0.47 13.77
CA ILE A 241 -14.22 -1.17 13.03
C ILE A 241 -14.85 -2.36 12.32
N GLN A 242 -14.57 -2.50 11.03
CA GLN A 242 -15.01 -3.61 10.19
C GLN A 242 -13.81 -4.45 9.76
N THR A 243 -13.93 -5.77 9.87
CA THR A 243 -12.90 -6.72 9.44
C THR A 243 -13.51 -7.84 8.61
N ALA A 244 -12.73 -8.43 7.71
CA ALA A 244 -13.09 -9.64 6.99
C ALA A 244 -11.82 -10.45 6.63
N GLY A 245 -11.93 -11.78 6.66
CA GLY A 245 -10.84 -12.69 6.27
C GLY A 245 -9.69 -12.82 7.27
N LEU A 246 -9.69 -12.05 8.37
CA LEU A 246 -8.60 -12.01 9.34
C LEU A 246 -8.64 -13.17 10.33
N HIS A 247 -9.82 -13.59 10.81
CA HIS A 247 -9.94 -14.55 11.91
C HIS A 247 -9.71 -16.01 11.52
N ASN A 248 -10.10 -16.41 10.30
CA ASN A 248 -9.89 -17.75 9.77
C ASN A 248 -8.74 -17.83 8.75
N GLY A 249 -7.96 -16.77 8.63
CA GLY A 249 -6.92 -16.60 7.63
C GLY A 249 -5.53 -16.52 8.22
N ILE A 250 -4.98 -15.33 8.17
CA ILE A 250 -3.59 -15.04 8.57
C ILE A 250 -3.38 -15.30 10.06
N LEU A 251 -4.39 -15.04 10.92
CA LEU A 251 -4.29 -15.21 12.37
C LEU A 251 -4.02 -16.66 12.82
N GLN A 252 -4.38 -17.65 12.02
CA GLN A 252 -4.17 -19.05 12.37
C GLN A 252 -2.89 -19.68 11.80
N GLY A 253 -2.12 -18.93 10.99
CA GLY A 253 -0.80 -19.38 10.50
C GLY A 253 -0.81 -20.54 9.52
N ASP A 254 -1.98 -21.06 9.13
CA ASP A 254 -2.12 -22.31 8.38
C ASP A 254 -2.30 -22.14 6.86
N ARG A 255 -2.19 -20.93 6.31
CA ARG A 255 -2.44 -20.69 4.88
C ARG A 255 -1.18 -20.43 4.08
N GLU A 256 -1.02 -21.17 2.98
CA GLU A 256 -0.09 -20.81 1.92
C GLU A 256 -0.62 -19.60 1.16
N LEU A 257 -0.04 -18.43 1.39
CA LEU A 257 -0.45 -17.12 0.85
C LEU A 257 -0.51 -17.05 -0.70
N LEU A 258 0.13 -17.98 -1.39
CA LEU A 258 0.13 -18.05 -2.86
C LEU A 258 -0.64 -19.25 -3.40
N SER A 259 -1.38 -19.96 -2.57
CA SER A 259 -2.20 -21.09 -3.06
C SER A 259 -3.38 -20.57 -3.90
N SER A 260 -3.77 -21.34 -4.92
CA SER A 260 -4.92 -20.99 -5.76
C SER A 260 -6.22 -20.91 -4.96
N ALA A 261 -6.35 -21.72 -3.91
CA ALA A 261 -7.49 -21.70 -3.00
C ALA A 261 -7.56 -20.37 -2.23
N TYR A 262 -6.45 -19.83 -1.81
CA TYR A 262 -6.38 -18.55 -1.13
C TYR A 262 -6.63 -17.37 -2.09
N LEU A 263 -5.97 -17.35 -3.24
CA LEU A 263 -6.07 -16.25 -4.20
C LEU A 263 -7.44 -16.14 -4.87
N PHE A 264 -8.13 -17.27 -5.10
CA PHE A 264 -9.36 -17.31 -5.90
C PHE A 264 -10.56 -17.91 -5.17
N GLY A 265 -10.35 -18.59 -4.04
CA GLY A 265 -11.38 -19.42 -3.35
C GLY A 265 -12.25 -18.69 -2.35
N THR A 266 -11.92 -17.44 -1.94
CA THR A 266 -12.74 -16.69 -0.98
C THR A 266 -14.12 -16.36 -1.54
N GLY A 267 -15.14 -16.24 -0.67
CA GLY A 267 -16.52 -15.87 -1.08
C GLY A 267 -16.72 -14.37 -1.28
N ASN A 268 -15.71 -13.54 -0.97
CA ASN A 268 -15.80 -12.09 -1.07
C ASN A 268 -15.55 -11.64 -2.50
N ARG A 269 -16.50 -10.91 -3.08
CA ARG A 269 -16.49 -10.55 -4.51
C ARG A 269 -16.78 -9.06 -4.71
N GLY A 270 -16.21 -8.52 -5.77
CA GLY A 270 -16.38 -7.13 -6.12
C GLY A 270 -16.17 -6.86 -7.60
N GLY A 271 -16.26 -5.60 -7.95
CA GLY A 271 -16.03 -5.13 -9.30
C GLY A 271 -15.45 -3.73 -9.29
N GLY A 272 -14.80 -3.37 -10.37
CA GLY A 272 -14.22 -2.03 -10.53
C GLY A 272 -14.03 -1.65 -11.97
N ILE A 273 -13.72 -0.38 -12.17
CA ILE A 273 -13.43 0.21 -13.46
C ILE A 273 -12.26 1.18 -13.35
N ASP A 274 -11.37 1.15 -14.33
CA ASP A 274 -10.36 2.19 -14.54
C ASP A 274 -10.62 2.82 -15.91
N ALA A 275 -10.39 4.13 -16.02
CA ALA A 275 -10.49 4.87 -17.26
C ALA A 275 -9.33 5.84 -17.40
N GLY A 276 -8.91 6.09 -18.63
CA GLY A 276 -7.86 7.02 -18.89
C GLY A 276 -7.82 7.54 -20.32
N VAL A 277 -7.18 8.69 -20.46
CA VAL A 277 -7.02 9.36 -21.75
C VAL A 277 -5.60 9.92 -21.88
N THR A 278 -5.11 10.03 -23.11
CA THR A 278 -3.94 10.84 -23.46
C THR A 278 -4.28 11.73 -24.64
N TYR A 279 -3.77 12.96 -24.62
CA TYR A 279 -3.97 13.91 -25.69
C TYR A 279 -2.64 14.57 -26.08
N ARG A 280 -2.20 14.34 -27.32
CA ARG A 280 -1.03 14.98 -27.89
C ARG A 280 -1.40 16.36 -28.43
N ILE A 281 -0.97 17.40 -27.71
CA ILE A 281 -1.22 18.80 -28.09
C ILE A 281 -0.44 19.14 -29.37
N ASN A 282 0.84 18.74 -29.40
CA ASN A 282 1.74 18.84 -30.54
C ASN A 282 2.80 17.73 -30.46
N ASP A 283 3.79 17.73 -31.36
CA ASP A 283 4.81 16.66 -31.43
C ASP A 283 5.72 16.58 -30.18
N LYS A 284 5.71 17.64 -29.34
CA LYS A 284 6.54 17.70 -28.14
C LYS A 284 5.74 17.59 -26.83
N LEU A 285 4.45 17.89 -26.85
CA LEU A 285 3.68 18.03 -25.63
C LEU A 285 2.47 17.09 -25.60
N GLU A 286 2.40 16.27 -24.57
CA GLU A 286 1.30 15.34 -24.34
C GLU A 286 0.77 15.44 -22.91
N LEU A 287 -0.55 15.53 -22.80
CA LEU A 287 -1.30 15.46 -21.54
C LEU A 287 -1.84 14.05 -21.35
N ALA A 288 -1.95 13.61 -20.09
CA ALA A 288 -2.70 12.41 -19.76
C ALA A 288 -3.44 12.57 -18.45
N ALA A 289 -4.60 11.91 -18.37
CA ALA A 289 -5.41 11.82 -17.17
C ALA A 289 -5.97 10.40 -17.03
N ALA A 290 -6.07 9.92 -15.78
CA ALA A 290 -6.69 8.64 -15.48
C ALA A 290 -7.39 8.67 -14.12
N VAL A 291 -8.47 7.90 -14.00
CA VAL A 291 -9.11 7.51 -12.75
C VAL A 291 -9.04 6.00 -12.65
N ARG A 292 -8.59 5.48 -11.51
CA ARG A 292 -8.34 4.07 -11.26
C ARG A 292 -8.93 3.65 -9.93
N ASP A 293 -9.09 2.34 -9.79
CA ASP A 293 -9.60 1.72 -8.56
C ASP A 293 -10.99 2.24 -8.16
N LEU A 294 -11.81 2.72 -9.15
CA LEU A 294 -13.22 3.02 -8.92
C LEU A 294 -13.97 1.69 -8.80
N GLY A 295 -14.02 1.13 -7.60
CA GLY A 295 -14.51 -0.20 -7.37
C GLY A 295 -14.92 -0.46 -5.93
N PHE A 296 -15.54 -1.62 -5.71
CA PHE A 296 -16.01 -2.06 -4.41
C PHE A 296 -15.79 -3.58 -4.24
N ILE A 297 -15.74 -4.02 -2.98
CA ILE A 297 -15.77 -5.43 -2.61
C ILE A 297 -16.87 -5.63 -1.57
N ARG A 298 -17.71 -6.64 -1.79
CA ARG A 298 -18.72 -7.09 -0.83
C ARG A 298 -18.12 -8.23 0.02
N TRP A 299 -17.98 -7.99 1.29
CA TRP A 299 -17.47 -8.90 2.29
C TRP A 299 -18.59 -9.70 2.91
N LYS A 300 -18.51 -11.02 2.84
CA LYS A 300 -19.54 -11.96 3.31
C LYS A 300 -18.97 -13.05 4.21
N ASN A 301 -17.72 -13.39 4.00
CA ASN A 301 -17.07 -14.50 4.69
C ASN A 301 -16.09 -13.95 5.71
N ASP A 302 -16.09 -14.56 6.90
CA ASP A 302 -15.25 -14.19 8.04
C ASP A 302 -15.33 -12.70 8.38
N VAL A 303 -16.58 -12.21 8.47
CA VAL A 303 -16.89 -10.79 8.67
C VAL A 303 -17.16 -10.51 10.14
N ARG A 304 -16.56 -9.42 10.66
CA ARG A 304 -16.90 -8.87 11.97
C ARG A 304 -16.97 -7.35 11.91
N THR A 305 -17.94 -6.80 12.62
CA THR A 305 -18.06 -5.35 12.86
C THR A 305 -18.10 -5.13 14.35
N TYR A 306 -17.13 -4.41 14.86
CA TYR A 306 -17.07 -3.98 16.25
C TYR A 306 -17.59 -2.56 16.33
N SER A 307 -18.56 -2.29 17.22
CA SER A 307 -19.16 -0.97 17.36
C SER A 307 -19.36 -0.65 18.83
N SER A 308 -19.17 0.62 19.23
CA SER A 308 -19.59 1.12 20.53
C SER A 308 -21.06 0.76 20.77
N LYS A 309 -21.40 0.21 21.95
CA LYS A 309 -22.77 -0.17 22.28
C LYS A 309 -23.73 1.02 22.29
N GLU A 310 -23.25 2.12 22.85
CA GLU A 310 -23.97 3.38 22.90
C GLU A 310 -23.08 4.48 22.29
N PRO A 311 -23.19 4.76 20.97
CA PRO A 311 -22.38 5.77 20.32
C PRO A 311 -22.56 7.16 20.97
N GLY A 312 -21.45 7.83 21.32
CA GLY A 312 -21.48 9.11 22.02
C GLY A 312 -21.90 9.05 23.49
N ALA A 313 -22.01 7.83 24.07
CA ALA A 313 -22.24 7.70 25.52
C ALA A 313 -21.01 8.18 26.30
N SER A 314 -21.27 8.91 27.36
CA SER A 314 -20.22 9.35 28.28
C SER A 314 -19.63 8.15 29.00
N VAL A 315 -18.32 8.01 28.92
CA VAL A 315 -17.54 6.99 29.61
C VAL A 315 -16.70 7.69 30.68
N GLU A 316 -16.78 7.20 31.88
CA GLU A 316 -15.91 7.64 32.98
C GLU A 316 -15.14 6.43 33.51
N PHE A 317 -13.81 6.50 33.53
CA PHE A 317 -12.96 5.45 34.09
C PHE A 317 -11.72 6.01 34.78
N GLN A 318 -11.28 5.32 35.82
CA GLN A 318 -10.08 5.69 36.54
C GLN A 318 -8.84 5.24 35.74
N GLY A 319 -8.10 6.21 35.23
CA GLY A 319 -6.76 6.08 34.64
C GLY A 319 -6.48 4.91 33.72
N ILE A 320 -5.67 5.13 32.75
CA ILE A 320 -5.11 4.06 31.92
C ILE A 320 -3.64 3.92 32.30
N ASP A 321 -3.29 2.89 33.06
CA ASP A 321 -1.93 2.37 33.12
C ASP A 321 -1.74 1.53 31.87
N LEU A 322 -1.34 2.17 30.77
CA LEU A 322 -1.27 1.49 29.48
C LEU A 322 0.05 0.78 29.26
N ILE A 323 1.12 1.33 29.79
CA ILE A 323 2.46 0.75 29.72
C ILE A 323 3.18 1.22 30.97
N ASP A 324 3.86 0.32 31.65
CA ASP A 324 4.99 0.68 32.50
C ASP A 324 6.00 1.34 31.56
N TYR A 325 5.91 2.69 31.39
CA TYR A 325 6.75 3.44 30.49
C TYR A 325 8.20 3.27 30.94
N SER A 326 8.80 2.21 30.48
CA SER A 326 10.25 2.05 30.57
C SER A 326 10.84 2.78 29.35
N GLU A 327 11.95 3.47 29.56
CA GLU A 327 12.74 4.01 28.43
C GLU A 327 13.31 2.87 27.54
N GLU A 328 13.00 1.59 27.88
CA GLU A 328 13.40 0.41 27.13
C GLU A 328 12.42 0.13 25.96
N PRO A 329 12.95 -0.24 24.79
CA PRO A 329 12.12 -0.61 23.65
C PRO A 329 11.22 -1.79 23.95
N ILE A 330 9.94 -1.71 23.58
CA ILE A 330 8.93 -2.74 23.76
C ILE A 330 8.68 -3.50 22.48
N THR A 331 8.14 -4.72 22.57
CA THR A 331 7.82 -5.50 21.37
C THR A 331 6.59 -4.92 20.67
N VAL A 332 6.52 -5.11 19.37
CA VAL A 332 5.35 -4.72 18.56
C VAL A 332 4.11 -5.42 19.05
N GLU A 333 4.23 -6.68 19.48
CA GLU A 333 3.15 -7.49 20.05
C GLU A 333 2.57 -6.83 21.32
N GLU A 334 3.43 -6.39 22.24
CA GLU A 334 3.01 -5.71 23.46
C GLU A 334 2.28 -4.41 23.17
N VAL A 335 2.72 -3.61 22.18
CA VAL A 335 2.01 -2.39 21.77
C VAL A 335 0.61 -2.71 21.28
N PHE A 336 0.46 -3.74 20.43
CA PHE A 336 -0.85 -4.09 19.85
C PHE A 336 -1.79 -4.78 20.83
N ASP A 337 -1.29 -5.68 21.68
CA ASP A 337 -2.12 -6.33 22.71
C ASP A 337 -2.64 -5.29 23.69
N GLN A 338 -1.80 -4.35 24.11
CA GLN A 338 -2.21 -3.27 25.01
C GLN A 338 -3.20 -2.31 24.34
N LEU A 339 -3.02 -1.99 23.05
CA LEU A 339 -3.96 -1.21 22.25
C LEU A 339 -5.32 -1.90 22.16
N THR A 340 -5.31 -3.18 21.82
CA THR A 340 -6.52 -3.97 21.64
C THR A 340 -7.26 -4.16 22.97
N ASP A 341 -6.56 -4.55 24.03
CA ASP A 341 -7.15 -4.78 25.34
C ASP A 341 -7.69 -3.48 25.95
N SER A 342 -6.97 -2.37 25.79
CA SER A 342 -7.40 -1.07 26.33
C SER A 342 -8.59 -0.50 25.59
N LEU A 343 -8.64 -0.58 24.27
CA LEU A 343 -9.76 -0.05 23.48
C LEU A 343 -10.98 -0.98 23.53
N LEU A 344 -10.79 -2.29 23.36
CA LEU A 344 -11.91 -3.23 23.31
C LEU A 344 -12.58 -3.44 24.67
N ALA A 345 -11.78 -3.56 25.74
CA ALA A 345 -12.31 -3.83 27.08
C ALA A 345 -13.02 -2.62 27.71
N ARG A 346 -12.59 -1.39 27.38
CA ARG A 346 -13.10 -0.17 28.03
C ARG A 346 -14.27 0.46 27.31
N PHE A 347 -14.36 0.34 25.98
CA PHE A 347 -15.47 0.90 25.19
C PHE A 347 -16.63 -0.08 24.99
N GLU A 348 -16.65 -1.22 25.69
CA GLU A 348 -17.72 -2.22 25.62
C GLU A 348 -18.24 -2.44 24.17
N LEU A 349 -17.37 -2.81 23.25
CA LEU A 349 -17.74 -2.98 21.85
C LEU A 349 -18.70 -4.16 21.65
N SER A 350 -19.77 -3.95 20.91
CA SER A 350 -20.64 -5.01 20.41
C SER A 350 -20.07 -5.60 19.12
N GLU A 351 -20.16 -6.92 18.94
CA GLU A 351 -19.75 -7.61 17.72
C GLU A 351 -20.97 -8.02 16.87
N ASP A 352 -20.89 -7.77 15.56
CA ASP A 352 -21.89 -8.19 14.55
C ASP A 352 -21.13 -8.82 13.36
N SER A 353 -21.73 -9.86 12.76
CA SER A 353 -21.16 -10.60 11.63
C SER A 353 -21.89 -10.37 10.32
N LYS A 354 -22.62 -9.26 10.20
CA LYS A 354 -23.35 -8.91 8.96
C LYS A 354 -22.40 -8.53 7.83
N SER A 355 -22.71 -9.03 6.63
CA SER A 355 -21.99 -8.66 5.41
C SER A 355 -22.04 -7.14 5.17
N TYR A 356 -20.90 -6.59 4.73
CA TYR A 356 -20.79 -5.17 4.36
C TYR A 356 -20.08 -4.98 3.01
N THR A 357 -20.05 -3.76 2.53
CA THR A 357 -19.34 -3.38 1.30
C THR A 357 -18.35 -2.27 1.61
N SER A 358 -17.12 -2.43 1.13
CA SER A 358 -16.10 -1.37 1.15
C SER A 358 -15.78 -0.89 -0.25
N MET A 359 -15.44 0.39 -0.38
CA MET A 359 -14.90 0.96 -1.61
C MET A 359 -13.38 0.80 -1.62
N LEU A 360 -12.79 0.64 -2.80
CA LEU A 360 -11.35 0.78 -2.98
C LEU A 360 -10.93 2.24 -2.87
N ASN A 361 -9.65 2.48 -2.59
CA ASN A 361 -9.07 3.83 -2.61
C ASN A 361 -8.96 4.31 -4.07
N VAL A 362 -9.84 5.22 -4.46
CA VAL A 362 -9.84 5.79 -5.81
C VAL A 362 -8.56 6.58 -6.02
N LYS A 363 -7.92 6.37 -7.18
CA LYS A 363 -6.69 7.06 -7.56
C LYS A 363 -6.91 7.88 -8.82
N SER A 364 -6.56 9.17 -8.81
CA SER A 364 -6.56 10.01 -9.99
C SER A 364 -5.15 10.44 -10.35
N THR A 365 -4.80 10.32 -11.62
CA THR A 365 -3.45 10.64 -12.12
C THR A 365 -3.54 11.66 -13.23
N PHE A 366 -2.70 12.70 -13.15
CA PHE A 366 -2.51 13.68 -14.20
C PHE A 366 -1.05 13.75 -14.57
N SER A 367 -0.73 13.86 -15.85
CA SER A 367 0.65 14.03 -16.26
C SER A 367 0.80 14.89 -17.50
N LEU A 368 1.89 15.65 -17.51
CA LEU A 368 2.34 16.48 -18.61
C LEU A 368 3.72 16.00 -19.02
N ALA A 369 3.86 15.49 -20.25
CA ALA A 369 5.14 15.04 -20.79
C ALA A 369 5.59 15.99 -21.92
N TYR A 370 6.88 16.33 -21.88
CA TYR A 370 7.54 17.15 -22.86
C TYR A 370 8.69 16.38 -23.50
N SER A 371 8.61 16.13 -24.80
CA SER A 371 9.68 15.53 -25.60
C SER A 371 10.70 16.61 -25.98
N ILE A 372 11.87 16.58 -25.38
CA ILE A 372 12.98 17.50 -25.68
C ILE A 372 13.51 17.18 -27.08
N ASN A 373 13.76 15.89 -27.33
CA ASN A 373 14.12 15.30 -28.62
C ASN A 373 13.70 13.81 -28.61
N GLU A 374 14.06 13.07 -29.66
CA GLU A 374 13.71 11.64 -29.83
C GLU A 374 14.22 10.74 -28.66
N LYS A 375 15.29 11.14 -27.97
CA LYS A 375 15.94 10.36 -26.90
C LYS A 375 15.69 10.89 -25.51
N GLN A 376 15.16 12.10 -25.38
CA GLN A 376 15.07 12.80 -24.09
C GLN A 376 13.68 13.36 -23.88
N SER A 377 13.15 13.16 -22.69
CA SER A 377 11.87 13.72 -22.28
C SER A 377 11.85 14.10 -20.80
N ALA A 378 11.02 15.06 -20.46
CA ALA A 378 10.69 15.42 -19.10
C ALA A 378 9.20 15.18 -18.84
N CYS A 379 8.84 14.85 -17.62
CA CYS A 379 7.44 14.62 -17.24
C CYS A 379 7.17 15.16 -15.84
N LEU A 380 6.07 15.90 -15.71
CA LEU A 380 5.41 16.19 -14.45
C LEU A 380 4.27 15.20 -14.27
N LEU A 381 4.19 14.53 -13.12
CA LEU A 381 3.12 13.62 -12.78
C LEU A 381 2.59 13.94 -11.40
N ILE A 382 1.27 13.98 -11.29
CA ILE A 382 0.53 14.15 -10.03
C ILE A 382 -0.36 12.93 -9.90
N ASN A 383 -0.21 12.20 -8.80
CA ASN A 383 -1.06 11.08 -8.43
C ASN A 383 -1.76 11.43 -7.12
N ASN A 384 -3.08 11.36 -7.09
CA ASN A 384 -3.86 11.59 -5.88
C ASN A 384 -4.52 10.28 -5.46
N THR A 385 -4.35 9.89 -4.22
CA THR A 385 -5.11 8.81 -3.59
C THR A 385 -6.23 9.42 -2.75
N HIS A 386 -7.47 8.95 -2.98
CA HIS A 386 -8.66 9.45 -2.30
C HIS A 386 -9.14 8.40 -1.30
N TYR A 387 -8.93 8.64 -0.03
CA TYR A 387 -9.45 7.83 1.07
C TYR A 387 -9.74 8.70 2.30
N ASP A 388 -10.56 8.23 3.21
CA ASP A 388 -10.99 8.95 4.41
C ASP A 388 -11.49 10.39 4.12
N ARG A 389 -12.23 10.58 3.02
CA ARG A 389 -12.72 11.90 2.57
C ARG A 389 -11.60 12.94 2.36
N ARG A 390 -10.36 12.51 2.28
CA ARG A 390 -9.17 13.35 2.06
C ARG A 390 -8.48 13.00 0.75
N ILE A 391 -7.68 13.92 0.27
CA ILE A 391 -6.85 13.75 -0.93
C ILE A 391 -5.40 13.70 -0.47
N HIS A 392 -4.71 12.63 -0.87
CA HIS A 392 -3.29 12.40 -0.59
C HIS A 392 -2.51 12.54 -1.90
N PRO A 393 -1.91 13.73 -2.16
CA PRO A 393 -1.20 13.99 -3.40
C PRO A 393 0.25 13.53 -3.32
N ASP A 394 0.71 12.86 -4.39
CA ASP A 394 2.11 12.62 -4.69
C ASP A 394 2.47 13.36 -5.97
N ILE A 395 3.62 14.01 -6.01
CA ILE A 395 4.08 14.81 -7.14
C ILE A 395 5.47 14.33 -7.54
N SER A 396 5.70 14.14 -8.85
CA SER A 396 7.00 13.76 -9.38
C SER A 396 7.36 14.58 -10.60
N ILE A 397 8.62 15.03 -10.65
CA ILE A 397 9.24 15.61 -11.83
C ILE A 397 10.36 14.66 -12.25
N SER A 398 10.30 14.19 -13.48
CA SER A 398 11.25 13.21 -14.01
C SER A 398 11.88 13.64 -15.31
N TYR A 399 13.11 13.18 -15.53
CA TYR A 399 13.84 13.25 -16.78
C TYR A 399 14.17 11.84 -17.23
N SER A 400 13.85 11.54 -18.49
CA SER A 400 14.06 10.23 -19.12
C SER A 400 15.04 10.35 -20.27
N TYR A 401 15.93 9.36 -20.39
CA TYR A 401 16.93 9.27 -21.44
C TYR A 401 16.98 7.87 -22.05
N ALA A 402 16.81 7.76 -23.35
CA ALA A 402 16.89 6.53 -24.13
C ALA A 402 18.08 6.60 -25.10
N PRO A 403 19.33 6.32 -24.68
CA PRO A 403 20.52 6.40 -25.53
C PRO A 403 20.47 5.41 -26.69
N LYS A 404 19.80 4.29 -26.50
CA LYS A 404 19.57 3.21 -27.45
C LYS A 404 18.12 2.74 -27.39
N GLU A 405 17.62 2.15 -28.46
CA GLU A 405 16.25 1.59 -28.48
C GLU A 405 16.03 0.52 -27.39
N TRP A 406 17.07 -0.25 -27.07
CA TRP A 406 17.04 -1.32 -26.09
C TRP A 406 17.33 -0.87 -24.64
N LEU A 407 17.68 0.41 -24.43
CA LEU A 407 18.06 0.94 -23.11
C LEU A 407 17.33 2.25 -22.81
N LYS A 408 16.60 2.30 -21.72
CA LYS A 408 15.95 3.50 -21.20
C LYS A 408 16.21 3.66 -19.71
N THR A 409 16.55 4.86 -19.31
CA THR A 409 16.74 5.23 -17.90
C THR A 409 15.99 6.52 -17.60
N SER A 410 15.64 6.70 -16.32
CA SER A 410 15.06 7.96 -15.85
C SER A 410 15.51 8.25 -14.44
N VAL A 411 15.55 9.53 -14.11
CA VAL A 411 15.73 10.04 -12.75
C VAL A 411 14.53 10.94 -12.43
N ALA A 412 14.08 10.90 -11.18
CA ALA A 412 12.98 11.73 -10.72
C ALA A 412 13.27 12.30 -9.33
N TRP A 413 12.73 13.48 -9.09
CA TRP A 413 12.50 14.02 -7.76
C TRP A 413 11.00 13.91 -7.44
N SER A 414 10.68 13.43 -6.22
CA SER A 414 9.29 13.20 -5.84
C SER A 414 8.98 13.70 -4.44
N TYR A 415 7.77 14.24 -4.29
CA TYR A 415 7.11 14.54 -3.03
C TYR A 415 6.04 13.48 -2.79
N ILE A 416 6.22 12.67 -1.74
CA ILE A 416 5.39 11.49 -1.45
C ILE A 416 5.02 11.52 0.03
N ASP A 417 3.74 11.32 0.38
CA ASP A 417 3.23 11.27 1.75
C ASP A 417 3.77 12.42 2.61
N ARG A 418 3.71 13.64 2.08
CA ARG A 418 4.17 14.88 2.75
C ARG A 418 5.68 14.90 3.05
N THR A 419 6.47 14.05 2.38
CA THR A 419 7.93 14.06 2.46
C THR A 419 8.57 14.46 1.14
N ALA A 420 9.44 15.44 1.19
CA ALA A 420 10.27 15.86 0.06
C ALA A 420 11.63 15.13 0.08
N GLY A 421 12.34 15.18 -1.04
CA GLY A 421 13.71 14.67 -1.11
C GLY A 421 13.82 13.23 -1.58
N ASN A 422 12.74 12.63 -2.10
CA ASN A 422 12.80 11.30 -2.68
C ASN A 422 13.42 11.39 -4.07
N ILE A 423 14.54 10.68 -4.29
CA ILE A 423 15.23 10.57 -5.57
C ILE A 423 14.97 9.18 -6.14
N GLY A 424 14.22 9.15 -7.24
CA GLY A 424 13.86 7.92 -7.93
C GLY A 424 14.72 7.64 -9.14
N ILE A 425 14.86 6.35 -9.45
CA ILE A 425 15.58 5.84 -10.64
C ILE A 425 14.71 4.79 -11.32
N PHE A 426 14.68 4.84 -12.66
CA PHE A 426 14.12 3.82 -13.52
C PHE A 426 15.18 3.32 -14.50
N LEU A 427 15.22 2.01 -14.71
CA LEU A 427 16.05 1.36 -15.71
C LEU A 427 15.22 0.29 -16.43
N ALA A 428 15.23 0.31 -17.76
CA ALA A 428 14.70 -0.78 -18.57
C ALA A 428 15.70 -1.18 -19.65
N VAL A 429 15.83 -2.49 -19.87
CA VAL A 429 16.66 -3.08 -20.92
C VAL A 429 15.82 -4.08 -21.71
N GLN A 430 15.94 -4.02 -23.05
CA GLN A 430 15.15 -4.84 -23.97
C GLN A 430 16.04 -5.46 -25.06
N PRO A 431 16.89 -6.46 -24.74
CA PRO A 431 17.65 -7.19 -25.75
C PRO A 431 16.71 -8.14 -26.51
N GLY A 432 16.33 -7.76 -27.73
CA GLY A 432 15.43 -8.53 -28.58
C GLY A 432 13.99 -8.56 -28.05
N VAL A 433 13.47 -9.75 -27.80
CA VAL A 433 12.08 -9.97 -27.33
C VAL A 433 11.92 -9.92 -25.81
N PHE A 434 13.02 -9.91 -25.10
CA PHE A 434 13.01 -9.90 -23.65
C PHE A 434 13.15 -8.48 -23.12
N GLN A 435 12.31 -8.11 -22.19
CA GLN A 435 12.34 -6.80 -21.54
C GLN A 435 12.37 -6.96 -20.02
N TRP A 436 13.36 -6.37 -19.39
CA TRP A 436 13.45 -6.23 -17.92
C TRP A 436 13.37 -4.78 -17.53
N TYR A 437 12.73 -4.52 -16.42
CA TYR A 437 12.74 -3.19 -15.85
C TYR A 437 12.84 -3.25 -14.33
N VAL A 438 13.41 -2.20 -13.76
CA VAL A 438 13.47 -1.95 -12.32
C VAL A 438 13.31 -0.45 -12.08
N CYS A 439 12.55 -0.08 -11.06
CA CYS A 439 12.44 1.32 -10.64
C CYS A 439 12.19 1.43 -9.12
N SER A 440 12.56 2.59 -8.60
CA SER A 440 12.31 3.01 -7.25
C SER A 440 12.02 4.51 -7.23
N ASP A 441 11.00 4.93 -6.47
CA ASP A 441 10.72 6.37 -6.29
C ASP A 441 11.65 7.02 -5.26
N ASN A 442 12.33 6.20 -4.42
CA ASN A 442 13.42 6.64 -3.56
C ASN A 442 14.51 5.57 -3.45
N VAL A 443 15.56 5.73 -4.23
CA VAL A 443 16.66 4.78 -4.32
C VAL A 443 17.45 4.66 -3.01
N LEU A 444 17.53 5.74 -2.24
CA LEU A 444 18.24 5.72 -0.94
C LEU A 444 17.58 4.80 0.07
N GLY A 445 16.23 4.72 0.05
CA GLY A 445 15.47 3.81 0.90
C GLY A 445 15.67 2.31 0.57
N ILE A 446 16.23 1.98 -0.60
CA ILE A 446 16.52 0.60 -0.99
C ILE A 446 17.96 0.21 -0.63
N PHE A 447 18.91 1.11 -0.84
CA PHE A 447 20.33 0.80 -0.58
C PHE A 447 20.67 0.73 0.89
N PHE A 448 19.96 1.47 1.74
CA PHE A 448 20.11 1.47 3.18
C PHE A 448 18.93 0.73 3.81
N TYR A 449 19.15 -0.50 4.21
CA TYR A 449 18.12 -1.30 4.88
C TYR A 449 18.73 -2.05 6.07
N ASP A 450 17.92 -2.15 7.13
CA ASP A 450 18.16 -3.05 8.25
C ASP A 450 17.29 -4.30 8.11
N ARG A 451 17.66 -5.37 8.79
CA ARG A 451 16.88 -6.61 8.79
C ARG A 451 16.24 -6.82 10.14
N TYR A 452 14.91 -6.91 10.15
CA TYR A 452 14.10 -7.22 11.32
C TYR A 452 13.43 -8.56 11.10
N GLU A 453 13.72 -9.57 11.94
CA GLU A 453 13.22 -10.95 11.78
C GLU A 453 13.48 -11.54 10.37
N GLY A 454 14.59 -11.16 9.75
CA GLY A 454 14.92 -11.57 8.39
C GLY A 454 14.28 -10.74 7.28
N ILE A 455 13.42 -9.78 7.60
CA ILE A 455 12.71 -8.91 6.65
C ILE A 455 13.50 -7.62 6.46
N PRO A 456 13.83 -7.21 5.23
CA PRO A 456 14.49 -5.94 4.97
C PRO A 456 13.52 -4.77 5.20
N ALA A 457 13.87 -3.84 6.07
CA ALA A 457 13.17 -2.58 6.27
C ALA A 457 14.04 -1.40 5.85
N PRO A 458 13.49 -0.36 5.21
CA PRO A 458 14.27 0.80 4.77
C PRO A 458 14.84 1.53 5.97
N ALA A 459 16.17 1.72 5.96
CA ALA A 459 16.90 2.50 6.95
C ALA A 459 17.04 3.95 6.47
N TYR A 460 16.94 4.91 7.38
CA TYR A 460 17.19 6.34 7.14
C TYR A 460 16.30 7.02 6.08
N ALA A 461 15.27 6.35 5.60
CA ALA A 461 14.35 6.89 4.61
C ALA A 461 12.90 6.79 5.09
N ARG A 462 12.14 7.88 4.92
CA ARG A 462 10.71 7.93 5.24
C ARG A 462 9.85 7.29 4.14
N HIS A 463 10.41 7.10 2.97
CA HIS A 463 9.78 6.41 1.84
C HIS A 463 10.78 5.46 1.21
N ALA A 464 10.33 4.25 0.91
CA ALA A 464 11.03 3.31 0.08
C ALA A 464 10.06 2.62 -0.86
N SER A 465 10.48 2.40 -2.10
CA SER A 465 9.71 1.64 -3.08
C SER A 465 10.66 0.89 -4.02
N LEU A 466 10.23 -0.27 -4.48
CA LEU A 466 10.89 -1.00 -5.56
C LEU A 466 9.82 -1.61 -6.45
N ARG A 467 9.97 -1.49 -7.77
CA ARG A 467 9.22 -2.27 -8.72
C ARG A 467 10.16 -2.86 -9.75
N ALA A 468 10.01 -4.14 -10.01
CA ALA A 468 10.75 -4.84 -11.04
C ALA A 468 9.80 -5.74 -11.84
N GLY A 469 10.14 -6.04 -13.08
CA GLY A 469 9.35 -6.93 -13.89
C GLY A 469 10.06 -7.40 -15.14
N PHE A 470 9.45 -8.44 -15.74
CA PHE A 470 9.90 -9.10 -16.95
C PHE A 470 8.74 -9.26 -17.92
N ASN A 471 8.98 -8.90 -19.17
CA ASN A 471 8.01 -9.02 -20.25
C ASN A 471 8.64 -9.73 -21.44
N LEU A 472 7.83 -10.50 -22.15
CA LEU A 472 8.09 -10.94 -23.53
C LEU A 472 7.33 -10.00 -24.47
N THR A 473 8.01 -9.48 -25.48
CA THR A 473 7.46 -8.52 -26.43
C THR A 473 7.70 -9.02 -27.85
N LEU A 474 6.66 -9.07 -28.67
CA LEU A 474 6.72 -9.59 -30.02
C LEU A 474 6.09 -8.61 -31.02
N GLY A 475 6.75 -8.44 -32.18
CA GLY A 475 6.28 -7.57 -33.23
C GLY A 475 6.37 -6.08 -32.88
N LYS A 476 6.93 -5.27 -33.77
CA LYS A 476 6.81 -3.80 -33.68
C LYS A 476 5.56 -3.38 -34.46
N SER A 477 4.80 -2.42 -33.94
CA SER A 477 3.72 -1.78 -34.69
C SER A 477 4.28 -1.06 -35.91
N SER A 478 3.56 -1.13 -37.03
CA SER A 478 3.95 -0.45 -38.30
C SER A 478 3.98 1.09 -38.15
N SER A 479 3.37 1.65 -37.12
CA SER A 479 3.38 3.09 -36.83
C SER A 479 4.65 3.58 -36.10
N ALA A 480 5.62 2.71 -35.84
CA ALA A 480 6.92 3.02 -35.23
C ALA A 480 8.08 3.15 -36.22
N GLN A 481 7.77 3.19 -37.51
CA GLN A 481 8.72 3.50 -38.63
C GLN A 481 8.57 4.92 -39.13
#